data_5b3dbc02c2bc39a670d7eb5934cd2b8e
#
_entry.id   5b3dbc02c2bc39a670d7eb5934cd2b8e
#
_cell.length_a   1.000
_cell.length_b   1.000
_cell.length_c   1.000
_cell.angle_alpha   90.00
_cell.angle_beta   90.00
_cell.angle_gamma   90.00
#
_symmetry.space_group_name_H-M   'P 1'
#
loop_
_entity.id
_entity.type
_entity.pdbx_description
1 polymer ?
#
loop_
_entity_poly.entity_id
_entity_poly.type
_entity_poly.pdbx_seq_one_letter_code
_entity_poly.pdbx_strand_id
1 'polypeptide(L)'
;MKKVYLTIDDAPSKDFKDKVDFLYRNKICATFFCVGENIKMQQENVAYAISKGFLIGNHSYSHPHFSDLSIDEGKESILLTDQIIDETYKMAGIERPIKVFRFPYFDRGGDESGKDYENKWTRPESERN
;
A
#
# COMPACT_ATOMS: atom_id res chain seq x y z
N MET A 1 0.42 17.94 -22.11
CA MET A 1 1.23 17.91 -20.87
C MET A 1 1.37 16.48 -20.37
N LYS A 2 2.59 16.00 -20.20
CA LYS A 2 2.83 14.65 -19.69
C LYS A 2 2.54 14.61 -18.19
N LYS A 3 1.68 13.67 -17.77
CA LYS A 3 1.48 13.41 -16.35
C LYS A 3 2.49 12.36 -15.91
N VAL A 4 3.23 12.66 -14.86
CA VAL A 4 4.15 11.71 -14.23
C VAL A 4 3.50 11.20 -12.96
N TYR A 5 3.44 9.88 -12.83
CA TYR A 5 2.94 9.23 -11.61
C TYR A 5 4.12 8.81 -10.74
N LEU A 6 4.21 9.42 -9.58
CA LEU A 6 5.25 9.06 -8.62
C LEU A 6 4.75 7.94 -7.71
N THR A 7 5.58 6.93 -7.51
CA THR A 7 5.33 5.91 -6.49
C THR A 7 6.48 5.91 -5.50
N ILE A 8 6.16 5.78 -4.22
CA ILE A 8 7.13 5.79 -3.14
C ILE A 8 6.91 4.56 -2.29
N ASP A 9 7.93 3.72 -2.18
CA ASP A 9 7.87 2.49 -1.40
C ASP A 9 8.35 2.72 0.04
N ASP A 10 8.05 1.75 0.91
CA ASP A 10 8.54 1.69 2.30
C ASP A 10 8.03 2.82 3.19
N ALA A 11 6.92 3.42 2.82
CA ALA A 11 6.27 4.43 3.65
C ALA A 11 5.47 3.78 4.78
N PRO A 12 5.08 4.52 5.83
CA PRO A 12 5.56 5.84 6.13
C PRO A 12 6.94 5.82 6.79
N SER A 13 7.80 6.72 6.34
CA SER A 13 9.12 6.93 6.95
C SER A 13 9.01 7.93 8.10
N LYS A 14 10.14 8.15 8.76
CA LYS A 14 10.22 9.06 9.92
C LYS A 14 9.76 10.48 9.58
N ASP A 15 10.05 10.95 8.38
CA ASP A 15 9.72 12.28 7.88
C ASP A 15 8.54 12.28 6.91
N PHE A 16 7.67 11.30 7.05
CA PHE A 16 6.56 11.08 6.11
C PHE A 16 5.67 12.31 5.92
N LYS A 17 5.28 12.95 7.03
CA LYS A 17 4.40 14.11 6.96
C LYS A 17 5.05 15.27 6.20
N ASP A 18 6.34 15.49 6.40
CA ASP A 18 7.08 16.54 5.68
C ASP A 18 7.12 16.24 4.17
N LYS A 19 7.29 14.98 3.80
CA LYS A 19 7.26 14.57 2.40
C LYS A 19 5.88 14.80 1.79
N VAL A 20 4.83 14.46 2.51
CA VAL A 20 3.45 14.69 2.07
C VAL A 20 3.21 16.18 1.83
N ASP A 21 3.61 17.02 2.77
CA ASP A 21 3.45 18.48 2.65
C ASP A 21 4.22 19.03 1.46
N PHE A 22 5.45 18.57 1.24
CA PHE A 22 6.26 18.98 0.10
C PHE A 22 5.58 18.63 -1.22
N LEU A 23 5.13 17.39 -1.36
CA LEU A 23 4.47 16.92 -2.59
C LEU A 23 3.16 17.68 -2.83
N TYR A 24 2.40 17.90 -1.77
CA TYR A 24 1.13 18.61 -1.87
C TYR A 24 1.33 20.06 -2.32
N ARG A 25 2.30 20.77 -1.71
CA ARG A 25 2.58 22.17 -2.07
C ARG A 25 3.06 22.30 -3.52
N ASN A 26 3.75 21.28 -4.03
CA ASN A 26 4.27 21.28 -5.40
C ASN A 26 3.31 20.64 -6.39
N LYS A 27 2.10 20.29 -5.97
CA LYS A 27 1.04 19.68 -6.80
C LYS A 27 1.51 18.39 -7.49
N ILE A 28 2.27 17.58 -6.76
CA ILE A 28 2.78 16.30 -7.26
C ILE A 28 1.88 15.19 -6.70
N CYS A 29 1.27 14.42 -7.61
CA CYS A 29 0.48 13.26 -7.23
C CYS A 29 1.39 12.08 -6.96
N ALA A 30 1.07 11.28 -5.95
CA ALA A 30 1.87 10.11 -5.61
C ALA A 30 1.02 9.01 -5.00
N THR A 31 1.48 7.78 -5.16
CA THR A 31 1.00 6.62 -4.42
C THR A 31 2.11 6.17 -3.48
N PHE A 32 1.78 6.07 -2.20
CA PHE A 32 2.70 5.54 -1.20
C PHE A 32 2.38 4.08 -0.97
N PHE A 33 3.32 3.20 -1.30
CA PHE A 33 3.21 1.79 -0.96
C PHE A 33 3.71 1.61 0.47
N CYS A 34 2.79 1.41 1.38
CA CYS A 34 3.05 1.47 2.82
C CYS A 34 3.19 0.09 3.44
N VAL A 35 4.15 -0.04 4.34
CA VAL A 35 4.37 -1.24 5.15
C VAL A 35 3.40 -1.20 6.34
N GLY A 36 2.61 -2.24 6.51
CA GLY A 36 1.51 -2.25 7.48
C GLY A 36 1.91 -1.90 8.91
N GLU A 37 2.99 -2.48 9.41
CA GLU A 37 3.46 -2.19 10.78
C GLU A 37 3.86 -0.73 10.95
N ASN A 38 4.37 -0.10 9.88
CA ASN A 38 4.73 1.32 9.91
C ASN A 38 3.49 2.22 9.89
N ILE A 39 2.44 1.79 9.18
CA ILE A 39 1.16 2.52 9.21
C ILE A 39 0.64 2.58 10.65
N LYS A 40 0.68 1.47 11.37
CA LYS A 40 0.21 1.41 12.75
C LYS A 40 0.93 2.41 13.66
N MET A 41 2.19 2.64 13.40
CA MET A 41 3.00 3.59 14.17
C MET A 41 2.71 5.05 13.82
N GLN A 42 2.15 5.32 12.64
CA GLN A 42 1.92 6.67 12.14
C GLN A 42 0.55 6.79 11.47
N GLN A 43 -0.46 6.13 12.00
CA GLN A 43 -1.76 6.05 11.35
C GLN A 43 -2.37 7.43 11.08
N GLU A 44 -2.23 8.38 12.01
CA GLU A 44 -2.73 9.73 11.81
C GLU A 44 -2.03 10.45 10.66
N ASN A 45 -0.73 10.25 10.50
CA ASN A 45 0.02 10.85 9.40
C ASN A 45 -0.39 10.25 8.06
N VAL A 46 -0.68 8.96 8.01
CA VAL A 46 -1.17 8.31 6.80
C VAL A 46 -2.59 8.80 6.46
N ALA A 47 -3.46 8.92 7.47
CA ALA A 47 -4.79 9.51 7.27
C ALA A 47 -4.69 10.95 6.75
N TYR A 48 -3.74 11.71 7.25
CA TYR A 48 -3.47 13.06 6.75
C TYR A 48 -3.12 13.04 5.26
N ALA A 49 -2.23 12.13 4.84
CA ALA A 49 -1.87 11.99 3.43
C ALA A 49 -3.09 11.67 2.56
N ILE A 50 -3.95 10.77 3.04
CA ILE A 50 -5.20 10.42 2.36
C ILE A 50 -6.07 11.67 2.20
N SER A 51 -6.20 12.48 3.25
CA SER A 51 -7.01 13.70 3.21
C SER A 51 -6.47 14.72 2.21
N LYS A 52 -5.20 14.65 1.86
CA LYS A 52 -4.56 15.50 0.87
C LYS A 52 -4.62 14.93 -0.55
N GLY A 53 -5.27 13.79 -0.74
CA GLY A 53 -5.49 13.20 -2.05
C GLY A 53 -4.45 12.18 -2.49
N PHE A 54 -3.52 11.81 -1.62
CA PHE A 54 -2.54 10.78 -1.94
C PHE A 54 -3.16 9.39 -1.83
N LEU A 55 -2.71 8.47 -2.68
CA LEU A 55 -3.14 7.08 -2.65
C LEU A 55 -2.22 6.27 -1.75
N ILE A 56 -2.81 5.34 -1.03
CA ILE A 56 -2.06 4.43 -0.17
C ILE A 56 -2.19 3.02 -0.72
N GLY A 57 -1.08 2.44 -1.08
CA GLY A 57 -1.00 1.06 -1.54
C GLY A 57 -0.39 0.16 -0.48
N ASN A 58 -0.51 -1.14 -0.71
CA ASN A 58 -0.10 -2.18 0.23
C ASN A 58 1.30 -2.69 -0.14
N HIS A 59 2.22 -2.67 0.82
CA HIS A 59 3.60 -3.15 0.62
C HIS A 59 3.95 -4.23 1.64
N SER A 60 2.98 -5.08 2.00
CA SER A 60 3.04 -6.11 3.03
C SER A 60 3.08 -5.55 4.45
N TYR A 61 3.02 -6.46 5.44
CA TYR A 61 2.98 -6.04 6.83
C TYR A 61 4.36 -5.66 7.38
N SER A 62 5.39 -6.43 7.04
CA SER A 62 6.74 -6.28 7.62
C SER A 62 7.87 -6.22 6.59
N HIS A 63 7.54 -6.11 5.32
CA HIS A 63 8.50 -5.99 4.22
C HIS A 63 9.44 -7.21 4.08
N PRO A 64 8.90 -8.46 4.11
CA PRO A 64 9.74 -9.64 3.94
C PRO A 64 10.01 -9.96 2.46
N HIS A 65 10.98 -10.83 2.22
CA HIS A 65 11.06 -11.51 0.92
C HIS A 65 9.95 -12.54 0.84
N PHE A 66 9.06 -12.43 -0.12
CA PHE A 66 7.94 -13.37 -0.24
C PHE A 66 8.38 -14.79 -0.59
N SER A 67 9.58 -14.96 -1.16
CA SER A 67 10.16 -16.28 -1.35
C SER A 67 10.46 -17.01 -0.04
N ASP A 68 10.58 -16.27 1.06
CA ASP A 68 10.80 -16.84 2.40
C ASP A 68 9.50 -17.21 3.11
N LEU A 69 8.34 -16.89 2.52
CA LEU A 69 7.04 -17.11 3.11
C LEU A 69 6.31 -18.25 2.43
N SER A 70 5.45 -18.94 3.18
CA SER A 70 4.44 -19.80 2.58
C SER A 70 3.37 -18.91 1.90
N ILE A 71 2.59 -19.49 1.00
CA ILE A 71 1.47 -18.78 0.35
C ILE A 71 0.52 -18.23 1.42
N ASP A 72 0.19 -19.04 2.42
CA ASP A 72 -0.73 -18.61 3.48
C ASP A 72 -0.18 -17.46 4.30
N GLU A 73 1.10 -17.50 4.64
CA GLU A 73 1.77 -16.40 5.35
C GLU A 73 1.76 -15.11 4.52
N GLY A 74 2.02 -15.24 3.23
CA GLY A 74 2.00 -14.09 2.31
C GLY A 74 0.62 -13.47 2.19
N LYS A 75 -0.42 -14.31 2.05
CA LYS A 75 -1.80 -13.84 1.98
C LYS A 75 -2.22 -13.16 3.27
N GLU A 76 -1.85 -13.73 4.41
CA GLU A 76 -2.15 -13.13 5.71
C GLU A 76 -1.52 -11.74 5.86
N SER A 77 -0.27 -11.60 5.44
CA SER A 77 0.45 -10.32 5.45
C SER A 77 -0.27 -9.27 4.61
N ILE A 78 -0.70 -9.64 3.41
CA ILE A 78 -1.42 -8.73 2.50
C ILE A 78 -2.77 -8.35 3.10
N LEU A 79 -3.53 -9.32 3.61
CA LEU A 79 -4.88 -9.06 4.14
C LEU A 79 -4.84 -8.22 5.41
N LEU A 80 -3.90 -8.49 6.30
CA LEU A 80 -3.74 -7.71 7.52
C LEU A 80 -3.44 -6.24 7.20
N THR A 81 -2.53 -6.01 6.28
CA THR A 81 -2.17 -4.67 5.86
C THR A 81 -3.34 -3.98 5.14
N ASP A 82 -4.08 -4.73 4.34
CA ASP A 82 -5.28 -4.21 3.67
C ASP A 82 -6.32 -3.72 4.68
N GLN A 83 -6.53 -4.45 5.76
CA GLN A 83 -7.43 -4.02 6.84
C GLN A 83 -6.95 -2.73 7.49
N ILE A 84 -5.66 -2.62 7.75
CA ILE A 84 -5.08 -1.41 8.36
C ILE A 84 -5.28 -0.21 7.42
N ILE A 85 -5.08 -0.40 6.13
CA ILE A 85 -5.30 0.66 5.14
C ILE A 85 -6.77 1.07 5.11
N ASP A 86 -7.70 0.10 5.12
CA ASP A 86 -9.14 0.39 5.16
C ASP A 86 -9.52 1.22 6.39
N GLU A 87 -9.01 0.84 7.55
CA GLU A 87 -9.24 1.60 8.79
C GLU A 87 -8.72 3.03 8.68
N THR A 88 -7.56 3.19 8.06
CA THR A 88 -6.93 4.51 7.92
C THR A 88 -7.73 5.39 6.97
N TYR A 89 -8.27 4.84 5.89
CA TYR A 89 -9.18 5.57 5.01
C TYR A 89 -10.45 5.99 5.75
N LYS A 90 -10.99 5.13 6.61
CA LYS A 90 -12.15 5.48 7.44
C LYS A 90 -11.84 6.61 8.40
N MET A 91 -10.65 6.60 9.01
CA MET A 91 -10.20 7.71 9.85
C MET A 91 -10.18 9.05 9.09
N ALA A 92 -9.76 9.00 7.84
CA ALA A 92 -9.70 10.20 6.99
C ALA A 92 -11.08 10.62 6.47
N GLY A 93 -12.09 9.77 6.60
CA GLY A 93 -13.43 10.03 6.09
C GLY A 93 -13.51 9.99 4.57
N ILE A 94 -12.63 9.26 3.93
CA ILE A 94 -12.55 9.18 2.46
C ILE A 94 -12.70 7.73 2.04
N GLU A 95 -13.53 7.49 1.02
CA GLU A 95 -13.69 6.17 0.46
C GLU A 95 -12.40 5.74 -0.26
N ARG A 96 -11.95 4.52 0.03
CA ARG A 96 -10.75 3.97 -0.59
C ARG A 96 -10.99 3.71 -2.07
N PRO A 97 -10.29 4.43 -2.99
CA PRO A 97 -10.62 4.36 -4.41
C PRO A 97 -10.06 3.14 -5.13
N ILE A 98 -8.95 2.59 -4.63
CA ILE A 98 -8.26 1.50 -5.31
C ILE A 98 -7.48 0.67 -4.32
N LYS A 99 -7.37 -0.64 -4.59
CA LYS A 99 -6.52 -1.57 -3.86
C LYS A 99 -5.38 -1.99 -4.76
N VAL A 100 -4.17 -1.59 -4.40
CA VAL A 100 -2.95 -1.94 -5.14
C VAL A 100 -1.92 -2.51 -4.18
N PHE A 101 -1.10 -3.40 -4.69
CA PHE A 101 -0.05 -4.07 -3.91
C PHE A 101 1.24 -4.09 -4.69
N ARG A 102 2.36 -3.93 -3.99
CA ARG A 102 3.69 -4.10 -4.56
C ARG A 102 4.51 -5.05 -3.69
N PHE A 103 5.08 -6.08 -4.31
CA PHE A 103 5.92 -7.03 -3.59
C PHE A 103 7.22 -6.36 -3.12
N PRO A 104 7.59 -6.53 -1.83
CA PRO A 104 8.93 -6.10 -1.37
C PRO A 104 10.01 -6.74 -2.22
N TYR A 105 11.04 -5.98 -2.58
CA TYR A 105 12.15 -6.42 -3.43
C TYR A 105 11.71 -6.92 -4.81
N PHE A 106 10.46 -6.65 -5.22
CA PHE A 106 9.84 -7.26 -6.42
C PHE A 106 9.86 -8.79 -6.39
N ASP A 107 9.96 -9.37 -5.21
CA ASP A 107 10.01 -10.81 -4.99
C ASP A 107 8.58 -11.35 -4.83
N ARG A 108 8.12 -12.05 -5.85
CA ARG A 108 6.77 -12.63 -5.92
C ARG A 108 6.69 -14.03 -5.32
N GLY A 109 7.80 -14.57 -4.82
CA GLY A 109 7.86 -15.91 -4.30
C GLY A 109 7.92 -17.03 -5.36
N GLY A 110 8.13 -16.66 -6.63
CA GLY A 110 8.12 -17.56 -7.76
C GLY A 110 6.89 -17.35 -8.64
N ASP A 111 6.93 -17.87 -9.87
CA ASP A 111 5.90 -17.58 -10.87
C ASP A 111 4.50 -17.99 -10.43
N GLU A 112 4.36 -19.20 -9.89
CA GLU A 112 3.04 -19.71 -9.45
C GLU A 112 2.51 -18.93 -8.25
N SER A 113 3.37 -18.65 -7.28
CA SER A 113 3.01 -17.87 -6.10
C SER A 113 2.57 -16.47 -6.49
N GLY A 114 3.32 -15.84 -7.38
CA GLY A 114 2.97 -14.51 -7.87
C GLY A 114 1.61 -14.47 -8.54
N LYS A 115 1.32 -15.46 -9.39
CA LYS A 115 0.02 -15.57 -10.04
C LYS A 115 -1.10 -15.76 -9.04
N ASP A 116 -0.89 -16.56 -8.00
CA ASP A 116 -1.91 -16.83 -6.99
C ASP A 116 -2.24 -15.56 -6.20
N TYR A 117 -1.25 -14.78 -5.82
CA TYR A 117 -1.47 -13.49 -5.16
C TYR A 117 -2.22 -12.52 -6.07
N GLU A 118 -1.77 -12.37 -7.32
CA GLU A 118 -2.40 -11.47 -8.28
C GLU A 118 -3.85 -11.84 -8.52
N ASN A 119 -4.14 -13.12 -8.71
CA ASN A 119 -5.49 -13.60 -8.99
C ASN A 119 -6.46 -13.33 -7.83
N LYS A 120 -5.98 -13.37 -6.60
CA LYS A 120 -6.83 -13.23 -5.42
C LYS A 120 -6.96 -11.82 -4.92
N TRP A 121 -6.02 -10.94 -5.28
CA TRP A 121 -5.98 -9.62 -4.66
C TRP A 121 -6.16 -8.47 -5.65
N THR A 122 -5.60 -8.58 -6.85
CA THR A 122 -5.63 -7.48 -7.83
C THR A 122 -6.86 -7.50 -8.74
N ARG A 123 -7.57 -8.61 -8.82
CA ARG A 123 -8.79 -8.69 -9.63
C ARG A 123 -9.92 -7.91 -8.98
N PRO A 124 -10.80 -7.28 -9.79
CA PRO A 124 -12.03 -6.72 -9.26
C PRO A 124 -12.82 -7.77 -8.48
N GLU A 125 -13.52 -7.33 -7.45
CA GLU A 125 -14.27 -8.24 -6.58
C GLU A 125 -15.27 -9.10 -7.35
N SER A 126 -15.87 -8.56 -8.40
CA SER A 126 -16.80 -9.30 -9.26
C SER A 126 -16.17 -10.47 -10.02
N GLU A 127 -14.85 -10.46 -10.17
CA GLU A 127 -14.09 -11.50 -10.87
C GLU A 127 -13.36 -12.44 -9.90
N ARG A 128 -13.39 -12.15 -8.61
CA ARG A 128 -12.78 -12.99 -7.58
C ARG A 128 -13.79 -14.01 -7.07
N ASN A 129 -13.42 -15.25 -7.14
CA ASN A 129 -14.24 -16.34 -6.59
C ASN A 129 -13.67 -16.84 -5.28
#